data_f3001b3e78ebab0a6fa9856fe90297a8
#
_entry.id   f3001b3e78ebab0a6fa9856fe90297a8
#
_cell.length_a   1.000
_cell.length_b   1.000
_cell.length_c   1.000
_cell.angle_alpha   90.00
_cell.angle_beta   90.00
_cell.angle_gamma   90.00
#
_symmetry.space_group_name_H-M   'P 1'
#
loop_
_entity.id
_entity.type
_entity.pdbx_description
1 polymer ?
#
loop_
_entity_poly.entity_id
_entity_poly.type
_entity_poly.pdbx_seq_one_letter_code
_entity_poly.pdbx_strand_id
1 'polypeptide(L)'
;MTRVARAGLVSALVVSFLSIDVGAVRLAHAESEVPATNPLTGNEAAIREGRSWFRAACALCHGINADGAGERGYAADLRVFKLGFRGYVETVKKGRDVPRRAAKMPPWGGALSDQQIYQIGAYLETLAKDGANWKEASR
;
A
#
# COMPACT_ATOMS: atom_id res chain seq x y z
N MET A 1 -13.16 -57.25 -73.25
CA MET A 1 -13.96 -56.65 -72.15
C MET A 1 -13.05 -56.46 -70.95
N THR A 2 -12.40 -55.29 -70.84
CA THR A 2 -11.39 -55.03 -69.85
C THR A 2 -11.88 -53.90 -68.91
N ARG A 3 -12.16 -54.28 -67.67
CA ARG A 3 -12.56 -53.29 -66.63
C ARG A 3 -11.33 -52.65 -66.01
N VAL A 4 -11.21 -51.37 -66.19
CA VAL A 4 -10.19 -50.50 -65.52
C VAL A 4 -10.71 -50.10 -64.16
N ALA A 5 -10.00 -50.51 -63.09
CA ALA A 5 -10.25 -50.10 -61.73
C ALA A 5 -9.55 -48.77 -61.52
N ARG A 6 -10.31 -47.74 -61.14
CA ARG A 6 -9.77 -46.44 -60.68
C ARG A 6 -9.51 -46.49 -59.17
N ALA A 7 -8.27 -46.45 -58.78
CA ALA A 7 -7.85 -46.25 -57.42
C ALA A 7 -7.97 -44.75 -57.08
N GLY A 8 -8.87 -44.40 -56.15
CA GLY A 8 -8.99 -43.08 -55.59
C GLY A 8 -7.98 -42.86 -54.46
N LEU A 9 -7.08 -41.91 -54.64
CA LEU A 9 -6.17 -41.43 -53.60
C LEU A 9 -6.93 -40.50 -52.65
N VAL A 10 -7.18 -40.93 -51.44
CA VAL A 10 -7.71 -40.05 -50.37
C VAL A 10 -6.52 -39.41 -49.68
N SER A 11 -6.25 -38.12 -49.99
CA SER A 11 -5.27 -37.30 -49.28
C SER A 11 -5.82 -36.91 -47.93
N ALA A 12 -5.31 -37.50 -46.87
CA ALA A 12 -5.59 -37.08 -45.50
C ALA A 12 -4.78 -35.84 -45.18
N LEU A 13 -5.45 -34.69 -45.11
CA LEU A 13 -4.90 -33.45 -44.57
C LEU A 13 -4.83 -33.56 -43.06
N VAL A 14 -3.62 -33.77 -42.55
CA VAL A 14 -3.35 -33.68 -41.11
C VAL A 14 -3.22 -32.20 -40.76
N VAL A 15 -4.29 -31.66 -40.19
CA VAL A 15 -4.25 -30.30 -39.59
C VAL A 15 -3.62 -30.39 -38.21
N SER A 16 -2.33 -30.06 -38.13
CA SER A 16 -1.64 -29.91 -36.85
C SER A 16 -2.15 -28.65 -36.18
N PHE A 17 -2.98 -28.82 -35.15
CA PHE A 17 -3.30 -27.73 -34.24
C PHE A 17 -2.08 -27.43 -33.38
N LEU A 18 -1.37 -26.31 -33.67
CA LEU A 18 -0.41 -25.73 -32.77
C LEU A 18 -1.21 -25.17 -31.58
N SER A 19 -1.18 -25.87 -30.46
CA SER A 19 -1.70 -25.38 -29.20
C SER A 19 -0.74 -24.30 -28.71
N ILE A 20 -1.10 -23.01 -28.89
CA ILE A 20 -0.42 -21.90 -28.27
C ILE A 20 -0.83 -21.92 -26.80
N ASP A 21 0.04 -22.46 -25.97
CA ASP A 21 -0.06 -22.35 -24.52
C ASP A 21 0.13 -20.89 -24.15
N VAL A 22 -0.97 -20.14 -24.06
CA VAL A 22 -0.96 -18.78 -23.49
C VAL A 22 -0.75 -18.96 -22.00
N GLY A 23 0.52 -19.10 -21.63
CA GLY A 23 0.95 -19.08 -20.26
C GLY A 23 0.39 -17.81 -19.61
N ALA A 24 -0.60 -17.99 -18.73
CA ALA A 24 -1.15 -16.91 -17.93
C ALA A 24 0.01 -16.30 -17.14
N VAL A 25 0.53 -15.17 -17.61
CA VAL A 25 1.44 -14.33 -16.84
C VAL A 25 0.65 -13.86 -15.65
N ARG A 26 0.68 -14.62 -14.56
CA ARG A 26 0.26 -14.15 -13.26
C ARG A 26 1.23 -13.02 -12.90
N LEU A 27 0.79 -11.80 -13.11
CA LEU A 27 1.35 -10.64 -12.43
C LEU A 27 1.11 -10.90 -10.94
N ALA A 28 2.05 -11.60 -10.31
CA ALA A 28 2.15 -11.61 -8.87
C ALA A 28 2.34 -10.14 -8.48
N HIS A 29 1.27 -9.52 -7.96
CA HIS A 29 1.42 -8.33 -7.16
C HIS A 29 2.23 -8.78 -5.95
N ALA A 30 3.54 -8.72 -6.06
CA ALA A 30 4.40 -8.77 -4.91
C ALA A 30 4.00 -7.56 -4.07
N GLU A 31 3.26 -7.81 -3.01
CA GLU A 31 3.02 -6.84 -1.96
C GLU A 31 4.41 -6.41 -1.51
N SER A 32 4.84 -5.21 -1.92
CA SER A 32 6.19 -4.75 -1.67
C SER A 32 6.37 -4.67 -0.16
N GLU A 33 7.32 -5.42 0.36
CA GLU A 33 7.63 -5.39 1.79
C GLU A 33 7.86 -3.94 2.23
N VAL A 34 7.16 -3.52 3.30
CA VAL A 34 7.30 -2.16 3.82
C VAL A 34 8.76 -1.96 4.27
N PRO A 35 9.46 -0.91 3.78
CA PRO A 35 10.83 -0.64 4.17
C PRO A 35 10.98 -0.44 5.68
N ALA A 36 12.17 -0.69 6.22
CA ALA A 36 12.45 -0.47 7.64
C ALA A 36 12.41 1.02 8.02
N THR A 37 12.72 1.89 7.06
CA THR A 37 12.71 3.36 7.20
C THR A 37 11.94 3.97 6.06
N ASN A 38 11.42 5.18 6.26
CA ASN A 38 10.70 5.88 5.20
C ASN A 38 11.66 6.31 4.07
N PRO A 39 11.48 5.82 2.84
CA PRO A 39 12.35 6.20 1.72
C PRO A 39 12.19 7.67 1.32
N LEU A 40 11.17 8.36 1.82
CA LEU A 40 10.87 9.76 1.54
C LEU A 40 11.32 10.71 2.67
N THR A 41 12.02 10.20 3.69
CA THR A 41 12.56 11.04 4.78
C THR A 41 13.40 12.18 4.22
N GLY A 42 13.10 13.41 4.64
CA GLY A 42 13.82 14.62 4.21
C GLY A 42 13.53 15.10 2.79
N ASN A 43 12.68 14.41 2.04
CA ASN A 43 12.26 14.86 0.71
C ASN A 43 11.24 16.00 0.83
N GLU A 44 11.61 17.21 0.50
CA GLU A 44 10.76 18.40 0.67
C GLU A 44 9.45 18.35 -0.14
N ALA A 45 9.49 17.80 -1.35
CA ALA A 45 8.26 17.64 -2.16
C ALA A 45 7.31 16.65 -1.50
N ALA A 46 7.81 15.51 -1.04
CA ALA A 46 7.04 14.51 -0.32
C ALA A 46 6.47 15.05 1.00
N ILE A 47 7.24 15.87 1.72
CA ILE A 47 6.79 16.53 2.97
C ILE A 47 5.62 17.47 2.69
N ARG A 48 5.68 18.28 1.63
CA ARG A 48 4.57 19.19 1.27
C ARG A 48 3.30 18.41 0.91
N GLU A 49 3.42 17.39 0.09
CA GLU A 49 2.30 16.51 -0.26
C GLU A 49 1.74 15.79 0.97
N GLY A 50 2.62 15.25 1.80
CA GLY A 50 2.25 14.57 3.04
C GLY A 50 1.49 15.48 4.01
N ARG A 51 1.88 16.75 4.10
CA ARG A 51 1.12 17.75 4.86
C ARG A 51 -0.30 17.94 4.33
N SER A 52 -0.46 17.98 3.01
CA SER A 52 -1.78 18.12 2.38
C SER A 52 -2.64 16.89 2.67
N TRP A 53 -2.11 15.69 2.47
CA TRP A 53 -2.81 14.45 2.79
C TRP A 53 -3.15 14.32 4.28
N PHE A 54 -2.21 14.66 5.16
CA PHE A 54 -2.45 14.66 6.61
C PHE A 54 -3.63 15.55 6.99
N ARG A 55 -3.68 16.77 6.45
CA ARG A 55 -4.78 17.70 6.70
C ARG A 55 -6.12 17.18 6.22
N ALA A 56 -6.14 16.52 5.07
CA ALA A 56 -7.36 16.01 4.46
C ALA A 56 -7.91 14.76 5.18
N ALA A 57 -7.04 13.86 5.65
CA ALA A 57 -7.44 12.55 6.14
C ALA A 57 -7.27 12.36 7.66
N CYS A 58 -6.29 13.00 8.28
CA CYS A 58 -5.85 12.68 9.63
C CYS A 58 -6.13 13.77 10.66
N ALA A 59 -6.02 15.05 10.27
CA ALA A 59 -6.03 16.18 11.19
C ALA A 59 -7.33 16.32 11.99
N LEU A 60 -8.46 15.87 11.44
CA LEU A 60 -9.76 15.92 12.12
C LEU A 60 -9.75 15.18 13.47
N CYS A 61 -8.96 14.12 13.57
CA CYS A 61 -8.77 13.35 14.81
C CYS A 61 -7.46 13.67 15.51
N HIS A 62 -6.35 13.80 14.74
CA HIS A 62 -5.02 13.94 15.30
C HIS A 62 -4.60 15.40 15.56
N GLY A 63 -5.45 16.37 15.25
CA GLY A 63 -5.14 17.81 15.34
C GLY A 63 -4.27 18.29 14.18
N ILE A 64 -4.39 19.58 13.85
CA ILE A 64 -3.65 20.21 12.76
C ILE A 64 -2.13 20.18 12.97
N ASN A 65 -1.71 20.11 14.23
CA ASN A 65 -0.32 20.03 14.67
C ASN A 65 0.12 18.59 14.99
N ALA A 66 -0.71 17.58 14.65
CA ALA A 66 -0.48 16.18 14.97
C ALA A 66 -0.32 15.88 16.48
N ASP A 67 -0.85 16.73 17.34
CA ASP A 67 -0.74 16.70 18.80
C ASP A 67 -1.82 15.85 19.50
N GLY A 68 -2.68 15.22 18.71
CA GLY A 68 -3.78 14.41 19.21
C GLY A 68 -5.03 15.20 19.59
N ALA A 69 -5.02 16.52 19.50
CA ALA A 69 -6.14 17.40 19.86
C ALA A 69 -6.96 17.81 18.62
N GLY A 70 -7.59 16.83 17.97
CA GLY A 70 -8.46 17.08 16.83
C GLY A 70 -9.91 17.38 17.23
N GLU A 71 -10.71 17.88 16.29
CA GLU A 71 -12.12 18.24 16.52
C GLU A 71 -13.02 17.05 16.90
N ARG A 72 -12.65 15.85 16.49
CA ARG A 72 -13.37 14.59 16.84
C ARG A 72 -12.97 13.99 18.19
N GLY A 73 -12.19 14.71 18.98
CA GLY A 73 -11.72 14.26 20.28
C GLY A 73 -10.23 13.91 20.29
N TYR A 74 -9.79 13.31 21.39
CA TYR A 74 -8.37 13.01 21.60
C TYR A 74 -7.96 11.74 20.89
N ALA A 75 -7.03 11.86 19.96
CA ALA A 75 -6.31 10.77 19.34
C ALA A 75 -4.88 10.66 19.92
N ALA A 76 -4.02 9.84 19.31
CA ALA A 76 -2.62 9.78 19.71
C ALA A 76 -1.87 11.06 19.26
N ASP A 77 -0.99 11.58 20.13
CA ASP A 77 0.02 12.58 19.74
C ASP A 77 1.06 11.88 18.84
N LEU A 78 1.07 12.22 17.56
CA LEU A 78 1.93 11.59 16.57
C LEU A 78 3.35 12.14 16.60
N ARG A 79 3.58 13.25 17.31
CA ARG A 79 4.91 13.86 17.46
C ARG A 79 5.83 13.04 18.38
N VAL A 80 5.26 12.15 19.19
CA VAL A 80 5.99 11.23 20.08
C VAL A 80 5.77 9.76 19.69
N PHE A 81 5.51 9.51 18.42
CA PHE A 81 5.26 8.17 17.89
C PHE A 81 6.47 7.24 18.08
N LYS A 82 6.25 5.95 18.46
CA LYS A 82 7.32 5.04 18.89
C LYS A 82 7.38 3.71 18.15
N LEU A 83 6.49 3.46 17.19
CA LEU A 83 6.38 2.13 16.57
C LEU A 83 7.32 1.94 15.36
N GLY A 84 8.15 2.92 15.03
CA GLY A 84 8.97 2.88 13.82
C GLY A 84 8.15 2.99 12.53
N PHE A 85 8.83 3.11 11.41
CA PHE A 85 8.14 3.36 10.13
C PHE A 85 7.23 2.20 9.71
N ARG A 86 7.66 0.94 9.87
CA ARG A 86 6.80 -0.22 9.58
C ARG A 86 5.54 -0.23 10.42
N GLY A 87 5.67 0.00 11.73
CA GLY A 87 4.53 0.07 12.63
C GLY A 87 3.59 1.24 12.33
N TYR A 88 4.12 2.36 11.83
CA TYR A 88 3.33 3.46 11.32
C TYR A 88 2.50 3.03 10.10
N VAL A 89 3.13 2.48 9.07
CA VAL A 89 2.46 2.03 7.84
C VAL A 89 1.39 1.00 8.14
N GLU A 90 1.71 0.02 8.98
CA GLU A 90 0.76 -1.01 9.39
C GLU A 90 -0.45 -0.42 10.13
N THR A 91 -0.20 0.49 11.08
CA THR A 91 -1.26 1.18 11.82
C THR A 91 -2.18 1.98 10.89
N VAL A 92 -1.63 2.70 9.91
CA VAL A 92 -2.43 3.46 8.95
C VAL A 92 -3.23 2.53 8.05
N LYS A 93 -2.62 1.47 7.51
CA LYS A 93 -3.30 0.54 6.61
C LYS A 93 -4.43 -0.23 7.29
N LYS A 94 -4.19 -0.75 8.50
CA LYS A 94 -5.13 -1.62 9.22
C LYS A 94 -6.08 -0.89 10.16
N GLY A 95 -5.77 0.38 10.47
CA GLY A 95 -6.46 1.10 11.54
C GLY A 95 -6.03 0.61 12.92
N ARG A 96 -6.63 1.18 13.96
CA ARG A 96 -6.35 0.80 15.34
C ARG A 96 -7.57 0.90 16.23
N ASP A 97 -7.87 -0.20 16.90
CA ASP A 97 -8.81 -0.23 17.99
C ASP A 97 -8.05 -0.13 19.32
N VAL A 98 -8.42 0.83 20.15
CA VAL A 98 -7.85 0.98 21.49
C VAL A 98 -8.95 0.73 22.49
N PRO A 99 -8.88 -0.34 23.30
CA PRO A 99 -9.88 -0.64 24.31
C PRO A 99 -10.21 0.58 25.19
N ARG A 100 -11.48 0.79 25.48
CA ARG A 100 -12.00 1.90 26.29
C ARG A 100 -11.90 3.31 25.67
N ARG A 101 -11.49 3.46 24.41
CA ARG A 101 -11.62 4.71 23.66
C ARG A 101 -12.89 4.68 22.80
N ALA A 102 -13.64 5.76 22.82
CA ALA A 102 -14.87 5.88 22.03
C ALA A 102 -14.58 5.97 20.52
N ALA A 103 -13.46 6.57 20.14
CA ALA A 103 -13.07 6.71 18.75
C ALA A 103 -12.00 5.67 18.37
N LYS A 104 -12.25 4.97 17.26
CA LYS A 104 -11.32 4.04 16.63
C LYS A 104 -10.64 4.72 15.44
N MET A 105 -9.38 4.43 15.20
CA MET A 105 -8.74 4.82 13.95
C MET A 105 -9.20 3.87 12.84
N PRO A 106 -9.85 4.36 11.78
CA PRO A 106 -10.28 3.51 10.68
C PRO A 106 -9.10 3.03 9.85
N PRO A 107 -9.23 1.91 9.11
CA PRO A 107 -8.22 1.46 8.16
C PRO A 107 -8.19 2.36 6.92
N TRP A 108 -7.01 2.78 6.51
CA TRP A 108 -6.80 3.64 5.35
C TRP A 108 -6.16 2.93 4.16
N GLY A 109 -5.74 1.66 4.29
CA GLY A 109 -5.04 0.92 3.25
C GLY A 109 -5.81 0.73 1.95
N GLY A 110 -7.15 0.84 1.98
CA GLY A 110 -7.99 0.83 0.78
C GLY A 110 -8.28 2.21 0.17
N ALA A 111 -7.94 3.30 0.90
CA ALA A 111 -8.23 4.67 0.49
C ALA A 111 -6.96 5.48 0.13
N LEU A 112 -5.82 5.12 0.71
CA LEU A 112 -4.54 5.76 0.47
C LEU A 112 -3.56 4.76 -0.15
N SER A 113 -2.82 5.20 -1.17
CA SER A 113 -1.69 4.43 -1.71
C SER A 113 -0.51 4.42 -0.72
N ASP A 114 0.41 3.46 -0.89
CA ASP A 114 1.64 3.38 -0.09
C ASP A 114 2.45 4.67 -0.20
N GLN A 115 2.53 5.24 -1.39
CA GLN A 115 3.21 6.52 -1.61
C GLN A 115 2.60 7.65 -0.78
N GLN A 116 1.28 7.79 -0.74
CA GLN A 116 0.60 8.81 0.06
C GLN A 116 0.84 8.59 1.56
N ILE A 117 0.79 7.33 2.01
CA ILE A 117 1.11 6.98 3.40
C ILE A 117 2.57 7.37 3.73
N TYR A 118 3.53 7.07 2.83
CA TYR A 118 4.94 7.43 3.02
C TYR A 118 5.16 8.94 3.02
N GLN A 119 4.46 9.68 2.17
CA GLN A 119 4.48 11.14 2.17
C GLN A 119 3.95 11.73 3.49
N ILE A 120 2.83 11.20 4.01
CA ILE A 120 2.32 11.59 5.33
C ILE A 120 3.36 11.29 6.41
N GLY A 121 4.00 10.13 6.37
CA GLY A 121 5.09 9.77 7.28
C GLY A 121 6.24 10.78 7.24
N ALA A 122 6.70 11.15 6.03
CA ALA A 122 7.76 12.15 5.86
C ALA A 122 7.40 13.52 6.47
N TYR A 123 6.14 13.94 6.35
CA TYR A 123 5.66 15.15 7.02
C TYR A 123 5.66 15.00 8.55
N LEU A 124 5.15 13.88 9.08
CA LEU A 124 5.09 13.65 10.52
C LEU A 124 6.47 13.56 11.16
N GLU A 125 7.46 13.03 10.45
CA GLU A 125 8.86 13.01 10.88
C GLU A 125 9.39 14.43 11.13
N THR A 126 8.95 15.45 10.38
CA THR A 126 9.34 16.84 10.60
C THR A 126 8.76 17.45 11.88
N LEU A 127 7.70 16.86 12.41
CA LEU A 127 7.04 17.29 13.64
C LEU A 127 7.52 16.50 14.87
N ALA A 128 8.42 15.52 14.68
CA ALA A 128 8.88 14.63 15.73
C ALA A 128 9.54 15.40 16.87
N LYS A 129 9.17 15.05 18.10
CA LYS A 129 9.76 15.52 19.35
C LYS A 129 10.71 14.48 19.92
N ASP A 130 11.43 14.86 20.96
CA ASP A 130 12.32 13.97 21.70
C ASP A 130 11.58 12.70 22.15
N GLY A 131 12.21 11.55 21.95
CA GLY A 131 11.65 10.24 22.25
C GLY A 131 10.74 9.66 21.16
N ALA A 132 10.51 10.36 20.04
CA ALA A 132 9.88 9.75 18.88
C ALA A 132 10.83 8.75 18.21
N ASN A 133 10.26 7.63 17.73
CA ASN A 133 11.01 6.63 16.98
C ASN A 133 10.34 6.38 15.63
N TRP A 134 10.92 6.95 14.58
CA TRP A 134 10.48 6.80 13.20
C TRP A 134 11.41 5.90 12.38
N LYS A 135 12.64 5.68 12.85
CA LYS A 135 13.71 5.03 12.09
C LYS A 135 13.85 3.54 12.36
N GLU A 136 13.40 3.07 13.50
CA GLU A 136 13.54 1.67 13.89
C GLU A 136 12.28 0.88 13.56
N ALA A 137 12.47 -0.35 13.10
CA ALA A 137 11.36 -1.29 12.97
C ALA A 137 10.74 -1.54 14.35
N SER A 138 9.42 -1.58 14.44
CA SER A 138 8.74 -2.03 15.66
C SER A 138 9.22 -3.46 16.00
N ARG A 139 9.64 -3.67 17.22
CA ARG A 139 9.93 -5.01 17.76
C ARG A 139 8.65 -5.69 18.20
#